data_6e2df157d47bd711371856049d31f083
#
_entry.id   6e2df157d47bd711371856049d31f083
#
_cell.length_a   1.000
_cell.length_b   1.000
_cell.length_c   1.000
_cell.angle_alpha   90.00
_cell.angle_beta   90.00
_cell.angle_gamma   90.00
#
_symmetry.space_group_name_H-M   'P 1'
#
loop_
_entity.id
_entity.type
_entity.pdbx_description
1 polymer ?
#
loop_
_entity_poly.entity_id
_entity_poly.type
_entity_poly.pdbx_seq_one_letter_code
_entity_poly.pdbx_strand_id
1 'polypeptide(L)'
;TYETYSSPEFQAKLEAAGTKLKESLEGVDIVLAGFMVPIEYVGTDVSKFLLVPEAGQCIHVPPPPLNQTILVDVSSEPTKFRDLYMPIIVYGRISVGSQSFDIADSGYTVSDAMVDTLYFSEDDEEYIYNLEDAHD
;
A
#
# COMPACT_ATOMS: atom_id res chain seq x y z
N THR A 1 -12.11 24.15 7.94
CA THR A 1 -12.35 24.15 9.39
C THR A 1 -12.81 22.78 9.86
N TYR A 2 -12.75 22.56 11.14
CA TYR A 2 -13.23 21.33 11.75
C TYR A 2 -14.71 21.08 11.44
N GLU A 3 -15.52 22.11 11.50
CA GLU A 3 -16.94 22.00 11.21
C GLU A 3 -17.21 21.52 9.78
N THR A 4 -16.42 22.00 8.83
CA THR A 4 -16.52 21.55 7.44
C THR A 4 -16.14 20.06 7.31
N TYR A 5 -15.04 19.65 7.96
CA TYR A 5 -14.58 18.26 7.88
C TYR A 5 -15.51 17.29 8.58
N SER A 6 -16.24 17.73 9.60
CA SER A 6 -17.14 16.86 10.35
C SER A 6 -18.54 16.80 9.80
N SER A 7 -18.88 17.60 8.76
CA SER A 7 -20.21 17.60 8.21
C SER A 7 -20.54 16.29 7.48
N PRO A 8 -21.79 15.79 7.59
CA PRO A 8 -22.18 14.56 6.88
C PRO A 8 -22.01 14.65 5.36
N GLU A 9 -22.28 15.82 4.78
CA GLU A 9 -22.14 16.03 3.35
C GLU A 9 -20.69 15.90 2.90
N PHE A 10 -19.77 16.49 3.67
CA PHE A 10 -18.34 16.41 3.36
C PHE A 10 -17.83 14.97 3.52
N GLN A 11 -18.25 14.29 4.57
CA GLN A 11 -17.87 12.89 4.78
C GLN A 11 -18.37 11.99 3.66
N ALA A 12 -19.60 12.20 3.19
CA ALA A 12 -20.14 11.45 2.07
C ALA A 12 -19.32 11.68 0.79
N LYS A 13 -18.89 12.92 0.55
CA LYS A 13 -18.04 13.24 -0.61
C LYS A 13 -16.68 12.59 -0.50
N LEU A 14 -16.09 12.53 0.70
CA LEU A 14 -14.83 11.86 0.92
C LEU A 14 -14.94 10.36 0.66
N GLU A 15 -16.01 9.74 1.13
CA GLU A 15 -16.24 8.31 0.88
C GLU A 15 -16.41 8.02 -0.61
N ALA A 16 -17.19 8.83 -1.31
CA ALA A 16 -17.39 8.69 -2.75
C ALA A 16 -16.07 8.87 -3.51
N ALA A 17 -15.26 9.86 -3.13
CA ALA A 17 -13.96 10.08 -3.75
C ALA A 17 -13.02 8.91 -3.47
N GLY A 18 -13.07 8.35 -2.24
CA GLY A 18 -12.22 7.24 -1.83
C GLY A 18 -12.52 5.92 -2.53
N THR A 19 -13.71 5.77 -3.13
CA THR A 19 -14.09 4.55 -3.85
C THR A 19 -13.86 4.63 -5.35
N LYS A 20 -13.48 5.82 -5.88
CA LYS A 20 -13.23 5.97 -7.31
C LYS A 20 -11.89 5.38 -7.71
N LEU A 21 -11.90 4.51 -8.70
CA LEU A 21 -10.72 3.90 -9.26
C LEU A 21 -10.41 4.50 -10.62
N LYS A 22 -9.11 4.62 -10.91
CA LYS A 22 -8.64 5.12 -12.21
C LYS A 22 -8.45 3.97 -13.17
N GLU A 23 -9.39 3.77 -14.06
CA GLU A 23 -9.32 2.71 -15.08
C GLU A 23 -8.07 2.82 -15.96
N SER A 24 -7.57 4.04 -16.16
CA SER A 24 -6.38 4.29 -16.97
C SER A 24 -5.11 3.71 -16.36
N LEU A 25 -5.13 3.29 -15.11
CA LEU A 25 -3.98 2.66 -14.47
C LEU A 25 -3.84 1.18 -14.83
N GLU A 26 -4.87 0.56 -15.42
CA GLU A 26 -4.82 -0.86 -15.77
C GLU A 26 -3.61 -1.17 -16.66
N GLY A 27 -2.76 -2.10 -16.21
CA GLY A 27 -1.60 -2.54 -16.95
C GLY A 27 -0.39 -1.61 -16.94
N VAL A 28 -0.43 -0.57 -16.13
CA VAL A 28 0.69 0.39 -16.03
C VAL A 28 1.75 -0.13 -15.07
N ASP A 29 3.02 0.05 -15.45
CA ASP A 29 4.13 -0.23 -14.54
C ASP A 29 4.26 0.92 -13.55
N ILE A 30 4.31 0.59 -12.25
CA ILE A 30 4.31 1.59 -11.20
C ILE A 30 5.44 1.36 -10.20
N VAL A 31 5.77 2.44 -9.50
CA VAL A 31 6.65 2.44 -8.33
C VAL A 31 5.92 3.19 -7.24
N LEU A 32 5.67 2.52 -6.13
CA LEU A 32 4.90 3.09 -5.02
C LEU A 32 5.61 2.86 -3.70
N ALA A 33 5.55 3.87 -2.83
CA ALA A 33 6.04 3.76 -1.47
C ALA A 33 4.85 3.66 -0.51
N GLY A 34 5.05 2.96 0.59
CA GLY A 34 4.03 2.81 1.62
C GLY A 34 4.46 1.86 2.71
N PHE A 35 3.47 1.31 3.39
CA PHE A 35 3.69 0.43 4.53
C PHE A 35 2.99 -0.89 4.31
N MET A 36 3.61 -1.98 4.78
CA MET A 36 3.13 -3.35 4.58
C MET A 36 2.15 -3.76 5.68
N VAL A 37 0.99 -4.30 5.28
CA VAL A 37 0.07 -4.98 6.19
C VAL A 37 -0.12 -6.40 5.65
N PRO A 38 0.51 -7.42 6.26
CA PRO A 38 0.47 -8.79 5.72
C PRO A 38 -0.94 -9.37 5.70
N ILE A 39 -1.26 -10.08 4.62
CA ILE A 39 -2.53 -10.80 4.46
C ILE A 39 -2.29 -12.31 4.43
N GLU A 40 -1.33 -12.78 3.63
CA GLU A 40 -0.94 -14.18 3.57
C GLU A 40 0.55 -14.32 3.81
N TYR A 41 0.91 -15.19 4.74
CA TYR A 41 2.31 -15.37 5.11
C TYR A 41 2.53 -16.72 5.77
N VAL A 42 3.78 -17.19 5.70
CA VAL A 42 4.24 -18.38 6.43
C VAL A 42 5.49 -17.94 7.20
N GLY A 43 5.38 -17.90 8.54
CA GLY A 43 6.45 -17.33 9.36
C GLY A 43 6.67 -15.87 9.02
N THR A 44 7.87 -15.52 8.59
CA THR A 44 8.22 -14.16 8.18
C THR A 44 8.22 -13.97 6.67
N ASP A 45 7.83 -14.98 5.91
CA ASP A 45 7.76 -14.92 4.45
C ASP A 45 6.34 -14.53 4.04
N VAL A 46 6.19 -13.32 3.48
CA VAL A 46 4.90 -12.76 3.11
C VAL A 46 4.67 -12.92 1.61
N SER A 47 3.55 -13.54 1.25
CA SER A 47 3.17 -13.76 -0.15
C SER A 47 2.15 -12.76 -0.66
N LYS A 48 1.32 -12.21 0.22
CA LYS A 48 0.37 -11.15 -0.12
C LYS A 48 0.26 -10.16 1.03
N PHE A 49 0.21 -8.88 0.70
CA PHE A 49 0.04 -7.84 1.70
C PHE A 49 -0.71 -6.66 1.10
N LEU A 50 -1.28 -5.83 1.99
CA LEU A 50 -1.83 -4.56 1.59
C LEU A 50 -0.75 -3.49 1.74
N LEU A 51 -0.63 -2.64 0.73
CA LEU A 51 0.22 -1.46 0.79
C LEU A 51 -0.66 -0.26 1.13
N VAL A 52 -0.35 0.41 2.23
CA VAL A 52 -1.13 1.54 2.73
C VAL A 52 -0.22 2.78 2.82
N PRO A 53 -0.79 4.00 2.64
CA PRO A 53 0.03 5.22 2.57
C PRO A 53 0.56 5.72 3.90
N GLU A 54 -0.06 5.34 5.02
CA GLU A 54 0.37 5.83 6.34
C GLU A 54 0.66 4.67 7.28
N ALA A 55 1.70 4.84 8.09
CA ALA A 55 2.10 3.83 9.07
C ALA A 55 0.97 3.56 10.07
N GLY A 56 0.75 2.28 10.37
CA GLY A 56 -0.24 1.86 11.37
C GLY A 56 -1.67 1.74 10.86
N GLN A 57 -1.96 2.13 9.63
CA GLN A 57 -3.30 1.96 9.06
C GLN A 57 -3.69 0.48 9.03
N CYS A 58 -4.98 0.21 9.20
CA CYS A 58 -5.57 -1.13 9.30
C CYS A 58 -5.28 -1.84 10.62
N ILE A 59 -4.31 -1.38 11.40
CA ILE A 59 -3.93 -2.01 12.68
C ILE A 59 -4.25 -1.10 13.87
N HIS A 60 -3.63 0.08 13.90
CA HIS A 60 -3.77 1.03 15.02
C HIS A 60 -4.64 2.24 14.67
N VAL A 61 -4.79 2.54 13.40
CA VAL A 61 -5.64 3.61 12.90
C VAL A 61 -6.56 3.04 11.83
N PRO A 62 -7.66 3.74 11.50
CA PRO A 62 -8.60 3.24 10.48
C PRO A 62 -7.92 2.97 9.14
N PRO A 63 -8.46 2.03 8.35
CA PRO A 63 -7.92 1.78 7.02
C PRO A 63 -8.13 2.97 6.09
N PRO A 64 -7.27 3.13 5.06
CA PRO A 64 -7.48 4.16 4.07
C PRO A 64 -8.67 3.82 3.18
N PRO A 65 -9.16 4.79 2.36
CA PRO A 65 -10.16 4.48 1.35
C PRO A 65 -9.63 3.43 0.36
N LEU A 66 -10.53 2.72 -0.29
CA LEU A 66 -10.12 1.62 -1.16
C LEU A 66 -9.26 2.07 -2.34
N ASN A 67 -9.40 3.30 -2.83
CA ASN A 67 -8.55 3.81 -3.91
C ASN A 67 -7.14 4.21 -3.45
N GLN A 68 -6.84 4.05 -2.17
CA GLN A 68 -5.50 4.26 -1.60
C GLN A 68 -4.93 2.98 -1.00
N THR A 69 -5.62 1.86 -1.18
CA THR A 69 -5.20 0.57 -0.65
C THR A 69 -4.92 -0.37 -1.81
N ILE A 70 -3.75 -0.97 -1.79
CA ILE A 70 -3.28 -1.79 -2.90
C ILE A 70 -2.93 -3.18 -2.37
N LEU A 71 -3.49 -4.21 -3.02
CA LEU A 71 -3.05 -5.57 -2.76
C LEU A 71 -1.78 -5.83 -3.54
N VAL A 72 -0.74 -6.28 -2.87
CA VAL A 72 0.53 -6.63 -3.51
C VAL A 72 0.70 -8.14 -3.43
N ASP A 73 0.83 -8.77 -4.58
CA ASP A 73 1.00 -10.21 -4.70
C ASP A 73 2.44 -10.53 -5.09
N VAL A 74 3.16 -11.15 -4.16
CA VAL A 74 4.54 -11.60 -4.36
C VAL A 74 4.64 -13.11 -4.18
N SER A 75 3.57 -13.84 -4.51
CA SER A 75 3.48 -15.29 -4.30
C SER A 75 4.58 -16.05 -5.04
N SER A 76 5.04 -15.55 -6.20
CA SER A 76 6.11 -16.18 -6.96
C SER A 76 7.47 -16.09 -6.25
N GLU A 77 7.68 -15.04 -5.48
CA GLU A 77 8.90 -14.84 -4.70
C GLU A 77 8.55 -14.06 -3.44
N PRO A 78 8.11 -14.75 -2.37
CA PRO A 78 7.70 -14.09 -1.13
C PRO A 78 8.77 -13.19 -0.56
N THR A 79 8.34 -12.07 0.02
CA THR A 79 9.23 -11.09 0.62
C THR A 79 9.23 -11.24 2.14
N LYS A 80 10.29 -10.78 2.78
CA LYS A 80 10.36 -10.79 4.23
C LYS A 80 9.43 -9.76 4.84
N PHE A 81 8.85 -10.10 5.99
CA PHE A 81 8.03 -9.18 6.75
C PHE A 81 8.81 -7.92 7.10
N ARG A 82 8.17 -6.76 6.92
CA ARG A 82 8.67 -5.48 7.41
C ARG A 82 7.71 -4.97 8.47
N ASP A 83 8.29 -4.40 9.52
CA ASP A 83 7.51 -3.73 10.55
C ASP A 83 6.58 -2.68 9.93
N LEU A 84 5.38 -2.53 10.48
CA LEU A 84 4.37 -1.63 9.91
C LEU A 84 4.74 -0.14 9.97
N TYR A 85 5.83 0.20 10.62
CA TYR A 85 6.39 1.55 10.62
C TYR A 85 7.62 1.68 9.72
N MET A 86 8.02 0.61 9.04
CA MET A 86 9.15 0.62 8.12
C MET A 86 8.64 0.84 6.69
N PRO A 87 8.92 2.01 6.08
CA PRO A 87 8.45 2.25 4.72
C PRO A 87 9.14 1.32 3.72
N ILE A 88 8.37 0.88 2.74
CA ILE A 88 8.86 0.04 1.66
C ILE A 88 8.55 0.67 0.32
N ILE A 89 9.21 0.19 -0.71
CA ILE A 89 8.94 0.57 -2.08
C ILE A 89 8.56 -0.68 -2.87
N VAL A 90 7.53 -0.55 -3.71
CA VAL A 90 6.98 -1.65 -4.48
C VAL A 90 7.03 -1.30 -5.95
N TYR A 91 7.53 -2.23 -6.75
CA TYR A 91 7.59 -2.12 -8.20
C TYR A 91 6.71 -3.19 -8.81
N GLY A 92 5.97 -2.87 -9.82
CA GLY A 92 5.19 -3.89 -10.52
C GLY A 92 4.15 -3.30 -11.45
N ARG A 93 3.33 -4.19 -11.98
CA ARG A 93 2.26 -3.81 -12.89
C ARG A 93 0.95 -3.78 -12.15
N ILE A 94 0.22 -2.68 -12.24
CA ILE A 94 -1.01 -2.47 -11.51
C ILE A 94 -2.23 -2.95 -12.30
N SER A 95 -3.19 -3.54 -11.60
CA SER A 95 -4.50 -3.89 -12.15
C SER A 95 -5.58 -3.19 -11.34
N VAL A 96 -6.63 -2.76 -12.01
CA VAL A 96 -7.76 -2.06 -11.40
C VAL A 96 -8.85 -3.07 -11.05
N GLY A 97 -9.34 -3.01 -9.83
CA GLY A 97 -10.41 -3.88 -9.35
C GLY A 97 -10.42 -3.96 -7.84
N SER A 98 -11.60 -3.90 -7.25
CA SER A 98 -11.73 -3.94 -5.80
C SER A 98 -11.77 -5.37 -5.27
N GLN A 99 -11.17 -5.56 -4.10
CA GLN A 99 -11.22 -6.80 -3.35
C GLN A 99 -11.43 -6.48 -1.88
N SER A 100 -12.13 -7.35 -1.17
CA SER A 100 -12.45 -7.16 0.24
C SER A 100 -11.67 -8.14 1.10
N PHE A 101 -11.11 -7.63 2.18
CA PHE A 101 -10.40 -8.40 3.20
C PHE A 101 -10.96 -8.03 4.56
N ASP A 102 -10.68 -8.84 5.57
CA ASP A 102 -11.20 -8.60 6.93
C ASP A 102 -10.78 -7.25 7.49
N ILE A 103 -9.59 -6.77 7.13
CA ILE A 103 -9.02 -5.53 7.70
C ILE A 103 -9.23 -4.31 6.83
N ALA A 104 -9.45 -4.45 5.53
CA ALA A 104 -9.66 -3.32 4.61
C ALA A 104 -10.05 -3.82 3.22
N ASP A 105 -10.55 -2.90 2.39
CA ASP A 105 -10.82 -3.17 0.99
C ASP A 105 -9.70 -2.55 0.14
N SER A 106 -9.28 -3.25 -0.90
CA SER A 106 -8.31 -2.73 -1.86
C SER A 106 -8.98 -2.39 -3.19
N GLY A 107 -8.48 -1.34 -3.86
CA GLY A 107 -8.99 -0.93 -5.17
C GLY A 107 -8.08 -1.33 -6.33
N TYR A 108 -6.86 -1.72 -6.03
CA TYR A 108 -5.86 -2.07 -7.03
C TYR A 108 -5.06 -3.27 -6.57
N THR A 109 -4.49 -3.99 -7.53
CA THR A 109 -3.58 -5.11 -7.26
C THR A 109 -2.29 -4.91 -8.05
N VAL A 110 -1.16 -5.14 -7.42
CA VAL A 110 0.14 -5.20 -8.10
C VAL A 110 0.60 -6.64 -8.06
N SER A 111 0.74 -7.25 -9.23
CA SER A 111 1.15 -8.65 -9.39
C SER A 111 2.61 -8.73 -9.79
N ASP A 112 3.25 -9.86 -9.46
CA ASP A 112 4.66 -10.11 -9.76
C ASP A 112 5.54 -8.96 -9.26
N ALA A 113 5.23 -8.48 -8.08
CA ALA A 113 5.86 -7.30 -7.51
C ALA A 113 7.24 -7.59 -6.97
N MET A 114 8.08 -6.57 -7.00
CA MET A 114 9.36 -6.54 -6.31
C MET A 114 9.25 -5.55 -5.14
N VAL A 115 9.83 -5.89 -4.02
CA VAL A 115 9.73 -5.10 -2.80
C VAL A 115 11.11 -4.78 -2.28
N ASP A 116 11.33 -3.53 -1.89
CA ASP A 116 12.57 -3.08 -1.30
C ASP A 116 12.27 -2.23 -0.08
N THR A 117 13.22 -2.12 0.82
CA THR A 117 13.10 -1.28 2.00
C THR A 117 13.52 0.15 1.65
N LEU A 118 12.74 1.11 2.10
CA LEU A 118 13.05 2.53 1.90
C LEU A 118 13.85 3.01 3.11
N TYR A 119 15.09 3.46 2.89
CA TYR A 119 15.97 3.90 3.97
C TYR A 119 15.91 5.41 4.13
N PHE A 120 15.89 5.85 5.39
CA PHE A 120 15.91 7.26 5.74
C PHE A 120 17.35 7.69 6.03
N SER A 121 17.80 8.77 5.39
CA SER A 121 19.11 9.35 5.64
C SER A 121 19.02 10.39 6.76
N GLU A 122 19.85 10.26 7.80
CA GLU A 122 19.90 11.24 8.88
C GLU A 122 20.44 12.59 8.43
N ASP A 123 21.27 12.58 7.38
CA ASP A 123 21.98 13.79 6.94
C ASP A 123 21.11 14.74 6.11
N ASP A 124 20.18 14.23 5.32
CA ASP A 124 19.42 15.05 4.38
C ASP A 124 17.89 14.93 4.53
N GLU A 125 17.42 14.14 5.47
CA GLU A 125 16.01 13.93 5.75
C GLU A 125 15.22 13.38 4.58
N GLU A 126 15.89 12.85 3.56
CA GLU A 126 15.25 12.22 2.43
C GLU A 126 15.24 10.71 2.59
N TYR A 127 14.22 10.07 2.05
CA TYR A 127 14.20 8.62 1.97
C TYR A 127 15.09 8.16 0.85
N ILE A 128 16.01 7.25 1.19
CA ILE A 128 16.93 6.65 0.24
C ILE A 128 16.56 5.17 0.15
N TYR A 129 16.39 4.66 -1.05
CA TYR A 129 16.24 3.23 -1.23
C TYR A 129 17.38 2.70 -2.09
N ASN A 130 17.72 1.47 -1.85
CA ASN A 130 18.85 0.84 -2.50
C ASN A 130 18.36 -0.19 -3.51
N LEU A 131 18.45 0.15 -4.78
CA LEU A 131 17.98 -0.72 -5.86
C LEU A 131 18.79 -2.02 -5.97
N GLU A 132 20.02 -2.02 -5.47
CA GLU A 132 20.82 -3.24 -5.47
C GLU A 132 20.23 -4.29 -4.54
N ASP A 133 19.64 -3.87 -3.43
CA ASP A 133 18.98 -4.76 -2.49
C ASP A 133 17.71 -5.39 -3.10
N ALA A 134 17.07 -4.70 -4.01
CA ALA A 134 15.88 -5.21 -4.68
C ALA A 134 16.19 -6.38 -5.63
N HIS A 135 17.43 -6.53 -6.05
CA HIS A 135 17.85 -7.57 -6.98
C HIS A 135 18.55 -8.75 -6.29
N ASP A 136 18.79 -8.62 -5.03
CA ASP A 136 19.39 -9.67 -4.21
C ASP A 136 18.32 -10.61 -3.61
#